data_71e3494f9f684cbddafcac52c71721ee
#
_entry.id   71e3494f9f684cbddafcac52c71721ee
#
_cell.length_a   1.000
_cell.length_b   1.000
_cell.length_c   1.000
_cell.angle_alpha   90.00
_cell.angle_beta   90.00
_cell.angle_gamma   90.00
#
_symmetry.space_group_name_H-M   'P 1'
#
loop_
_entity.id
_entity.type
_entity.pdbx_description
1 polymer ?
#
loop_
_entity_poly.entity_id
_entity_poly.type
_entity_poly.pdbx_seq_one_letter_code
_entity_poly.pdbx_strand_id
1 'polypeptide(L)'
;DVAKDESVGTIIEAVNARQEDPAREKQKIIVAGCLSQRFQKDLPGLLPEVDAFIGLDQITDVAGIVRKTLERHTEEGSLDTVTAKSRYIPDYTTPRFRLTPQHMAYLKIAEGCNHTCAFCIIPKIRGQHRSRTQKSIVKEAKGLIAQGVKEINLISQDTTYFGMDKWQGRGNRPNPTSPVDS
;
A
#
# COMPACT_ATOMS: atom_id res chain seq x y z
N ASP A 1 10.18 -8.36 16.34
CA ASP A 1 8.90 -7.91 15.73
C ASP A 1 8.35 -9.05 14.89
N VAL A 2 7.38 -9.80 15.47
CA VAL A 2 6.84 -11.06 14.90
C VAL A 2 6.46 -10.91 13.42
N ALA A 3 5.74 -9.85 13.06
CA ALA A 3 5.31 -9.65 11.67
C ALA A 3 6.48 -9.40 10.69
N LYS A 4 7.56 -8.76 11.17
CA LYS A 4 8.78 -8.59 10.37
C LYS A 4 9.46 -9.94 10.17
N ASP A 5 9.60 -10.73 11.24
CA ASP A 5 10.32 -11.99 11.22
C ASP A 5 9.58 -13.02 10.35
N GLU A 6 8.24 -13.07 10.42
CA GLU A 6 7.39 -13.85 9.53
C GLU A 6 7.57 -13.44 8.06
N SER A 7 7.52 -12.13 7.76
CA SER A 7 7.68 -11.63 6.40
C SER A 7 9.07 -11.96 5.82
N VAL A 8 10.13 -11.80 6.62
CA VAL A 8 11.50 -12.14 6.19
C VAL A 8 11.63 -13.64 6.01
N GLY A 9 11.06 -14.46 6.92
CA GLY A 9 11.02 -15.91 6.78
C GLY A 9 10.39 -16.35 5.45
N THR A 10 9.22 -15.81 5.10
CA THR A 10 8.55 -16.10 3.83
C THR A 10 9.39 -15.74 2.61
N ILE A 11 10.12 -14.62 2.65
CA ILE A 11 11.03 -14.22 1.56
C ILE A 11 12.17 -15.23 1.43
N ILE A 12 12.80 -15.61 2.55
CA ILE A 12 13.90 -16.59 2.57
C ILE A 12 13.42 -17.95 2.05
N GLU A 13 12.24 -18.41 2.46
CA GLU A 13 11.63 -19.64 1.95
C GLU A 13 11.45 -19.60 0.43
N ALA A 14 10.98 -18.49 -0.12
CA ALA A 14 10.83 -18.32 -1.56
C ALA A 14 12.20 -18.34 -2.29
N VAL A 15 13.22 -17.72 -1.71
CA VAL A 15 14.59 -17.74 -2.24
C VAL A 15 15.16 -19.16 -2.24
N ASN A 16 15.05 -19.87 -1.11
CA ASN A 16 15.51 -21.24 -0.99
C ASN A 16 14.79 -22.18 -1.98
N ALA A 17 13.47 -22.07 -2.07
CA ALA A 17 12.68 -22.86 -3.01
C ALA A 17 13.09 -22.64 -4.48
N ARG A 18 13.51 -21.40 -4.84
CA ARG A 18 14.05 -21.12 -6.18
C ARG A 18 15.43 -21.76 -6.38
N GLN A 19 16.28 -21.76 -5.36
CA GLN A 19 17.63 -22.32 -5.45
C GLN A 19 17.64 -23.86 -5.47
N GLU A 20 16.69 -24.49 -4.78
CA GLU A 20 16.62 -25.94 -4.63
C GLU A 20 15.91 -26.62 -5.82
N ASP A 21 15.05 -25.89 -6.54
CA ASP A 21 14.24 -26.46 -7.62
C ASP A 21 14.67 -25.91 -9.00
N PRO A 22 15.34 -26.71 -9.85
CA PRO A 22 15.76 -26.27 -11.20
C PRO A 22 14.59 -25.77 -12.08
N ALA A 23 13.35 -26.22 -11.82
CA ALA A 23 12.20 -25.72 -12.54
C ALA A 23 11.87 -24.25 -12.21
N ARG A 24 12.40 -23.74 -11.11
CA ARG A 24 12.21 -22.36 -10.61
C ARG A 24 13.39 -21.44 -10.89
N GLU A 25 14.43 -21.87 -11.54
CA GLU A 25 15.64 -21.09 -11.85
C GLU A 25 15.32 -19.72 -12.48
N LYS A 26 14.33 -19.68 -13.37
CA LYS A 26 13.86 -18.45 -14.03
C LYS A 26 12.81 -17.66 -13.25
N GLN A 27 12.39 -18.13 -12.07
CA GLN A 27 11.40 -17.45 -11.24
C GLN A 27 11.97 -16.15 -10.72
N LYS A 28 11.22 -15.05 -10.83
CA LYS A 28 11.55 -13.77 -10.23
C LYS A 28 10.85 -13.58 -8.88
N ILE A 29 11.57 -13.09 -7.89
CA ILE A 29 11.06 -12.80 -6.55
C ILE A 29 10.90 -11.30 -6.39
N ILE A 30 9.67 -10.87 -6.15
CA ILE A 30 9.32 -9.46 -5.98
C ILE A 30 8.71 -9.26 -4.59
N VAL A 31 9.32 -8.38 -3.79
CA VAL A 31 8.85 -8.04 -2.45
C VAL A 31 8.11 -6.72 -2.48
N ALA A 32 6.82 -6.74 -2.13
CA ALA A 32 5.96 -5.57 -2.20
C ALA A 32 5.31 -5.25 -0.84
N GLY A 33 5.12 -3.96 -0.54
CA GLY A 33 4.28 -3.51 0.57
C GLY A 33 5.01 -2.81 1.71
N CYS A 34 4.47 -2.94 2.93
CA CYS A 34 4.92 -2.18 4.09
C CYS A 34 6.35 -2.51 4.54
N LEU A 35 6.80 -3.77 4.36
CA LEU A 35 8.16 -4.17 4.70
C LEU A 35 9.18 -3.43 3.81
N SER A 36 8.97 -3.47 2.48
CA SER A 36 9.80 -2.75 1.52
C SER A 36 9.80 -1.24 1.80
N GLN A 37 8.64 -0.67 2.12
CA GLN A 37 8.53 0.76 2.45
C GLN A 37 9.29 1.12 3.73
N ARG A 38 9.26 0.27 4.76
CA ARG A 38 9.90 0.51 6.05
C ARG A 38 11.42 0.39 5.98
N PHE A 39 11.92 -0.58 5.25
CA PHE A 39 13.33 -0.96 5.22
C PHE A 39 13.97 -0.77 3.83
N GLN A 40 13.47 0.19 3.07
CA GLN A 40 13.90 0.45 1.68
C GLN A 40 15.43 0.56 1.51
N LYS A 41 16.13 1.12 2.52
CA LYS A 41 17.60 1.32 2.44
C LYS A 41 18.39 0.05 2.75
N ASP A 42 17.82 -0.82 3.57
CA ASP A 42 18.53 -1.97 4.13
C ASP A 42 18.21 -3.27 3.38
N LEU A 43 16.96 -3.43 2.94
CA LEU A 43 16.51 -4.70 2.33
C LEU A 43 17.28 -5.11 1.08
N PRO A 44 17.59 -4.21 0.12
CA PRO A 44 18.34 -4.62 -1.07
C PRO A 44 19.74 -5.19 -0.75
N GLY A 45 20.38 -4.64 0.29
CA GLY A 45 21.67 -5.13 0.76
C GLY A 45 21.60 -6.41 1.60
N LEU A 46 20.47 -6.62 2.30
CA LEU A 46 20.27 -7.79 3.16
C LEU A 46 19.70 -9.00 2.41
N LEU A 47 19.00 -8.76 1.31
CA LEU A 47 18.33 -9.78 0.50
C LEU A 47 18.66 -9.55 -1.00
N PRO A 48 19.95 -9.70 -1.38
CA PRO A 48 20.39 -9.46 -2.76
C PRO A 48 19.79 -10.45 -3.77
N GLU A 49 19.26 -11.57 -3.31
CA GLU A 49 18.58 -12.58 -4.14
C GLU A 49 17.18 -12.14 -4.59
N VAL A 50 16.62 -11.08 -4.01
CA VAL A 50 15.32 -10.53 -4.41
C VAL A 50 15.50 -9.70 -5.68
N ASP A 51 14.69 -9.96 -6.69
CA ASP A 51 14.82 -9.32 -8.01
C ASP A 51 14.23 -7.89 -8.03
N ALA A 52 13.19 -7.61 -7.23
CA ALA A 52 12.64 -6.26 -7.12
C ALA A 52 11.98 -5.97 -5.76
N PHE A 53 12.05 -4.70 -5.36
CA PHE A 53 11.34 -4.15 -4.20
C PHE A 53 10.33 -3.09 -4.64
N ILE A 54 9.08 -3.21 -4.18
CA ILE A 54 7.96 -2.33 -4.52
C ILE A 54 7.43 -1.68 -3.24
N GLY A 55 7.41 -0.36 -3.19
CA GLY A 55 6.79 0.41 -2.11
C GLY A 55 5.29 0.59 -2.28
N LEU A 56 4.69 1.38 -1.39
CA LEU A 56 3.25 1.62 -1.39
C LEU A 56 2.77 2.48 -2.57
N ASP A 57 3.60 3.41 -3.04
CA ASP A 57 3.23 4.33 -4.11
C ASP A 57 3.27 3.67 -5.50
N GLN A 58 4.04 2.59 -5.65
CA GLN A 58 4.22 1.90 -6.92
C GLN A 58 3.18 0.81 -7.19
N ILE A 59 2.22 0.61 -6.29
CA ILE A 59 1.16 -0.41 -6.45
C ILE A 59 0.38 -0.23 -7.75
N THR A 60 0.20 1.01 -8.21
CA THR A 60 -0.50 1.31 -9.48
C THR A 60 0.28 0.89 -10.72
N ASP A 61 1.61 0.81 -10.64
CA ASP A 61 2.50 0.41 -11.74
C ASP A 61 3.10 -0.99 -11.55
N VAL A 62 2.51 -1.80 -10.68
CA VAL A 62 3.03 -3.15 -10.38
C VAL A 62 3.25 -3.99 -11.65
N ALA A 63 2.32 -3.92 -12.60
CA ALA A 63 2.44 -4.66 -13.87
C ALA A 63 3.64 -4.21 -14.71
N GLY A 64 3.92 -2.90 -14.74
CA GLY A 64 5.10 -2.33 -15.40
C GLY A 64 6.39 -2.78 -14.73
N ILE A 65 6.43 -2.76 -13.41
CA ILE A 65 7.60 -3.19 -12.63
C ILE A 65 7.84 -4.70 -12.81
N VAL A 66 6.80 -5.53 -12.74
CA VAL A 66 6.92 -6.98 -12.99
C VAL A 66 7.51 -7.24 -14.37
N ARG A 67 7.00 -6.57 -15.42
CA ARG A 67 7.51 -6.73 -16.78
C ARG A 67 8.99 -6.36 -16.88
N LYS A 68 9.38 -5.20 -16.34
CA LYS A 68 10.79 -4.78 -16.27
C LYS A 68 11.66 -5.79 -15.54
N THR A 69 11.17 -6.34 -14.41
CA THR A 69 11.91 -7.32 -13.62
C THR A 69 12.11 -8.64 -14.40
N LEU A 70 11.12 -9.06 -15.19
CA LEU A 70 11.23 -10.26 -16.02
C LEU A 70 12.25 -10.08 -17.18
N GLU A 71 12.40 -8.86 -17.68
CA GLU A 71 13.35 -8.54 -18.77
C GLU A 71 14.80 -8.36 -18.28
N ARG A 72 15.01 -8.15 -16.96
CA ARG A 72 16.35 -7.94 -16.39
C ARG A 72 17.11 -9.25 -16.19
N HIS A 73 18.42 -9.17 -16.39
CA HIS A 73 19.35 -10.23 -16.02
C HIS A 73 19.67 -10.17 -14.52
N THR A 74 19.91 -11.32 -13.92
CA THR A 74 20.15 -11.47 -12.47
C THR A 74 21.41 -10.71 -11.99
N GLU A 75 22.38 -10.49 -12.89
CA GLU A 75 23.62 -9.77 -12.62
C GLU A 75 23.46 -8.25 -12.43
N GLU A 76 22.30 -7.68 -12.82
CA GLU A 76 22.03 -6.25 -12.69
C GLU A 76 21.61 -5.81 -11.28
N GLY A 77 21.57 -6.74 -10.32
CA GLY A 77 21.09 -6.49 -8.94
C GLY A 77 19.58 -6.28 -8.87
N SER A 78 19.06 -6.01 -7.67
CA SER A 78 17.63 -5.79 -7.45
C SER A 78 17.13 -4.46 -8.03
N LEU A 79 15.92 -4.46 -8.57
CA LEU A 79 15.21 -3.24 -8.98
C LEU A 79 14.53 -2.61 -7.75
N ASP A 80 15.12 -1.56 -7.18
CA ASP A 80 14.49 -0.81 -6.10
C ASP A 80 13.67 0.36 -6.67
N THR A 81 12.35 0.32 -6.45
CA THR A 81 11.42 1.36 -6.89
C THR A 81 10.78 2.11 -5.71
N VAL A 82 11.20 1.82 -4.48
CA VAL A 82 10.55 2.34 -3.26
C VAL A 82 10.84 3.84 -3.09
N THR A 83 9.78 4.63 -2.92
CA THR A 83 9.89 6.06 -2.63
C THR A 83 10.09 6.32 -1.13
N ALA A 84 10.82 7.39 -0.77
CA ALA A 84 11.17 7.69 0.62
C ALA A 84 9.96 7.94 1.53
N LYS A 85 8.87 8.48 0.97
CA LYS A 85 7.62 8.75 1.70
C LYS A 85 6.43 8.41 0.82
N SER A 86 5.55 7.56 1.32
CA SER A 86 4.32 7.23 0.62
C SER A 86 3.35 8.40 0.56
N ARG A 87 2.81 8.67 -0.63
CA ARG A 87 1.78 9.68 -0.92
C ARG A 87 0.53 9.07 -1.57
N TYR A 88 0.60 7.83 -1.97
CA TYR A 88 -0.47 7.16 -2.67
C TYR A 88 -1.72 7.01 -1.81
N ILE A 89 -2.86 7.32 -2.40
CA ILE A 89 -4.19 7.04 -1.85
C ILE A 89 -4.98 6.33 -2.94
N PRO A 90 -5.40 5.06 -2.73
CA PRO A 90 -6.25 4.38 -3.69
C PRO A 90 -7.61 5.07 -3.81
N ASP A 91 -8.11 5.20 -5.02
CA ASP A 91 -9.43 5.76 -5.31
C ASP A 91 -10.28 4.81 -6.18
N TYR A 92 -11.43 5.28 -6.62
CA TYR A 92 -12.36 4.48 -7.42
C TYR A 92 -11.82 4.10 -8.81
N THR A 93 -10.76 4.75 -9.29
CA THR A 93 -10.12 4.44 -10.58
C THR A 93 -9.06 3.36 -10.46
N THR A 94 -8.60 3.07 -9.24
CA THR A 94 -7.58 2.05 -8.99
C THR A 94 -8.18 0.65 -9.22
N PRO A 95 -7.71 -0.08 -10.24
CA PRO A 95 -8.17 -1.44 -10.48
C PRO A 95 -7.87 -2.33 -9.28
N ARG A 96 -8.86 -3.09 -8.84
CA ARG A 96 -8.66 -4.10 -7.80
C ARG A 96 -9.54 -5.31 -8.03
N PHE A 97 -9.00 -6.47 -7.77
CA PHE A 97 -9.77 -7.69 -7.68
C PHE A 97 -10.25 -7.87 -6.24
N ARG A 98 -11.56 -8.01 -6.07
CA ARG A 98 -12.17 -8.14 -4.74
C ARG A 98 -12.17 -9.60 -4.30
N LEU A 99 -11.46 -9.90 -3.21
CA LEU A 99 -11.37 -11.23 -2.60
C LEU A 99 -12.42 -11.46 -1.48
N THR A 100 -13.14 -10.40 -1.07
CA THR A 100 -14.21 -10.51 -0.08
C THR A 100 -15.43 -11.22 -0.68
N PRO A 101 -16.32 -11.80 0.16
CA PRO A 101 -17.61 -12.30 -0.29
C PRO A 101 -18.35 -11.24 -1.10
N GLN A 102 -19.17 -11.68 -2.06
CA GLN A 102 -19.83 -10.76 -3.00
C GLN A 102 -20.68 -9.68 -2.32
N HIS A 103 -21.29 -10.00 -1.17
CA HIS A 103 -22.16 -9.08 -0.44
C HIS A 103 -21.41 -8.03 0.37
N MET A 104 -20.09 -8.17 0.61
CA MET A 104 -19.30 -7.29 1.47
C MET A 104 -18.11 -6.66 0.72
N ALA A 105 -17.82 -5.39 1.03
CA ALA A 105 -16.62 -4.72 0.52
C ALA A 105 -16.01 -3.76 1.56
N TYR A 106 -14.69 -3.63 1.52
CA TYR A 106 -13.98 -2.56 2.22
C TYR A 106 -13.86 -1.34 1.33
N LEU A 107 -14.18 -0.17 1.88
CA LEU A 107 -14.06 1.12 1.22
C LEU A 107 -13.09 2.01 1.99
N LYS A 108 -11.91 2.22 1.43
CA LYS A 108 -10.88 3.05 2.06
C LYS A 108 -11.22 4.52 1.89
N ILE A 109 -11.32 5.26 3.02
CA ILE A 109 -11.69 6.67 3.03
C ILE A 109 -10.50 7.61 3.24
N ALA A 110 -9.41 7.12 3.84
CA ALA A 110 -8.20 7.89 4.08
C ALA A 110 -6.97 6.98 4.16
N GLU A 111 -5.77 7.56 4.06
CA GLU A 111 -4.48 6.90 4.18
C GLU A 111 -3.54 7.69 5.09
N GLY A 112 -2.71 6.98 5.87
CA GLY A 112 -1.77 7.57 6.81
C GLY A 112 -2.39 7.95 8.15
N CYS A 113 -1.55 8.45 9.07
CA CYS A 113 -1.98 8.82 10.42
C CYS A 113 -1.05 9.88 11.00
N ASN A 114 -1.64 10.87 11.71
CA ASN A 114 -0.90 11.97 12.35
C ASN A 114 -0.62 11.73 13.84
N HIS A 115 -1.14 10.63 14.41
CA HIS A 115 -0.87 10.31 15.81
C HIS A 115 0.57 9.86 16.02
N THR A 116 1.18 10.31 17.14
CA THR A 116 2.57 10.03 17.52
C THR A 116 2.66 8.94 18.57
N CYS A 117 1.89 7.86 18.44
CA CYS A 117 1.91 6.73 19.37
C CYS A 117 3.31 6.11 19.42
N ALA A 118 3.86 5.92 20.62
CA ALA A 118 5.26 5.51 20.83
C ALA A 118 5.61 4.16 20.17
N PHE A 119 4.66 3.26 20.02
CA PHE A 119 4.82 1.92 19.44
C PHE A 119 4.44 1.83 17.96
N CYS A 120 3.91 2.90 17.35
CA CYS A 120 3.31 2.83 16.03
C CYS A 120 4.23 3.35 14.92
N ILE A 121 4.46 2.52 13.91
CA ILE A 121 5.30 2.84 12.75
C ILE A 121 4.51 3.44 11.58
N ILE A 122 3.18 3.47 11.63
CA ILE A 122 2.32 3.89 10.52
C ILE A 122 2.68 5.26 9.94
N PRO A 123 2.93 6.34 10.74
CA PRO A 123 3.29 7.64 10.21
C PRO A 123 4.57 7.61 9.36
N LYS A 124 5.51 6.71 9.68
CA LYS A 124 6.77 6.55 8.92
C LYS A 124 6.55 5.77 7.62
N ILE A 125 5.71 4.72 7.65
CA ILE A 125 5.47 3.86 6.48
C ILE A 125 4.49 4.49 5.50
N ARG A 126 3.33 4.97 6.02
CA ARG A 126 2.20 5.45 5.21
C ARG A 126 2.11 6.98 5.14
N GLY A 127 2.97 7.69 5.89
CA GLY A 127 2.99 9.15 5.93
C GLY A 127 1.85 9.77 6.75
N GLN A 128 1.70 11.08 6.60
CA GLN A 128 0.64 11.85 7.25
C GLN A 128 -0.75 11.44 6.75
N HIS A 129 -1.76 11.70 7.59
CA HIS A 129 -3.14 11.45 7.24
C HIS A 129 -3.57 12.25 6.01
N ARG A 130 -4.19 11.58 5.06
CA ARG A 130 -4.73 12.15 3.81
C ARG A 130 -6.10 11.57 3.56
N SER A 131 -7.13 12.43 3.59
CA SER A 131 -8.51 12.05 3.30
C SER A 131 -8.78 12.01 1.80
N ARG A 132 -9.53 11.03 1.34
CA ARG A 132 -10.14 11.03 0.01
C ARG A 132 -11.25 12.07 -0.06
N THR A 133 -11.57 12.55 -1.25
CA THR A 133 -12.73 13.42 -1.44
C THR A 133 -14.02 12.62 -1.23
N GLN A 134 -15.05 13.26 -0.68
CA GLN A 134 -16.38 12.63 -0.53
C GLN A 134 -16.93 12.16 -1.87
N LYS A 135 -16.73 12.96 -2.93
CA LYS A 135 -17.12 12.61 -4.29
C LYS A 135 -16.52 11.29 -4.76
N SER A 136 -15.22 11.07 -4.53
CA SER A 136 -14.51 9.82 -4.86
C SER A 136 -15.09 8.63 -4.07
N ILE A 137 -15.32 8.82 -2.76
CA ILE A 137 -15.85 7.79 -1.86
C ILE A 137 -17.28 7.39 -2.28
N VAL A 138 -18.15 8.36 -2.50
CA VAL A 138 -19.55 8.14 -2.90
C VAL A 138 -19.61 7.46 -4.28
N LYS A 139 -18.75 7.86 -5.22
CA LYS A 139 -18.70 7.23 -6.54
C LYS A 139 -18.30 5.75 -6.44
N GLU A 140 -17.30 5.42 -5.62
CA GLU A 140 -16.89 4.04 -5.38
C GLU A 140 -18.00 3.23 -4.67
N ALA A 141 -18.62 3.81 -3.63
CA ALA A 141 -19.72 3.17 -2.93
C ALA A 141 -20.88 2.83 -3.86
N LYS A 142 -21.29 3.77 -4.74
CA LYS A 142 -22.32 3.51 -5.76
C LYS A 142 -21.94 2.39 -6.72
N GLY A 143 -20.67 2.34 -7.14
CA GLY A 143 -20.16 1.27 -8.00
C GLY A 143 -20.20 -0.10 -7.32
N LEU A 144 -19.86 -0.16 -6.03
CA LEU A 144 -19.92 -1.40 -5.22
C LEU A 144 -21.37 -1.87 -5.05
N ILE A 145 -22.31 -0.95 -4.76
CA ILE A 145 -23.75 -1.26 -4.65
C ILE A 145 -24.30 -1.80 -5.97
N ALA A 146 -23.92 -1.19 -7.09
CA ALA A 146 -24.32 -1.65 -8.42
C ALA A 146 -23.79 -3.07 -8.74
N GLN A 147 -22.69 -3.49 -8.13
CA GLN A 147 -22.14 -4.85 -8.21
C GLN A 147 -22.79 -5.83 -7.21
N GLY A 148 -23.83 -5.44 -6.49
CA GLY A 148 -24.56 -6.29 -5.55
C GLY A 148 -24.03 -6.29 -4.12
N VAL A 149 -23.09 -5.42 -3.76
CA VAL A 149 -22.63 -5.28 -2.38
C VAL A 149 -23.75 -4.76 -1.49
N LYS A 150 -23.93 -5.41 -0.34
CA LYS A 150 -24.93 -5.08 0.68
C LYS A 150 -24.33 -4.45 1.94
N GLU A 151 -23.06 -4.73 2.19
CA GLU A 151 -22.33 -4.25 3.36
C GLU A 151 -21.04 -3.56 2.90
N ILE A 152 -20.84 -2.30 3.32
CA ILE A 152 -19.62 -1.54 3.06
C ILE A 152 -18.95 -1.18 4.39
N ASN A 153 -17.75 -1.69 4.60
CA ASN A 153 -16.93 -1.36 5.75
C ASN A 153 -15.98 -0.20 5.40
N LEU A 154 -16.18 0.96 6.02
CA LEU A 154 -15.31 2.11 5.87
C LEU A 154 -14.00 1.89 6.64
N ILE A 155 -12.87 1.99 5.95
CA ILE A 155 -11.54 1.73 6.56
C ILE A 155 -10.57 2.89 6.37
N SER A 156 -9.76 3.13 7.40
CA SER A 156 -8.52 3.93 7.37
C SER A 156 -7.65 3.57 8.57
N GLN A 157 -6.44 4.13 8.65
CA GLN A 157 -5.58 4.00 9.83
C GLN A 157 -6.14 4.80 11.03
N ASP A 158 -6.89 5.87 10.74
CA ASP A 158 -7.63 6.66 11.71
C ASP A 158 -8.88 7.23 11.04
N THR A 159 -10.04 6.62 11.34
CA THR A 159 -11.34 7.07 10.80
C THR A 159 -11.84 8.35 11.46
N THR A 160 -11.43 8.63 12.69
CA THR A 160 -11.87 9.82 13.44
C THR A 160 -11.26 11.10 12.89
N TYR A 161 -10.12 11.01 12.20
CA TYR A 161 -9.43 12.16 11.62
C TYR A 161 -9.91 12.48 10.19
N PHE A 162 -10.87 11.73 9.64
CA PHE A 162 -11.37 11.95 8.28
C PHE A 162 -11.86 13.38 8.06
N GLY A 163 -11.37 14.02 6.99
CA GLY A 163 -11.70 15.39 6.62
C GLY A 163 -10.90 16.47 7.35
N MET A 164 -10.27 16.17 8.51
CA MET A 164 -9.55 17.17 9.30
C MET A 164 -8.31 17.73 8.60
N ASP A 165 -7.71 16.98 7.70
CA ASP A 165 -6.57 17.40 6.88
C ASP A 165 -6.97 18.42 5.78
N LYS A 166 -8.26 18.57 5.51
CA LYS A 166 -8.82 19.53 4.54
C LYS A 166 -9.32 20.83 5.20
N TRP A 167 -9.28 20.92 6.52
CA TRP A 167 -9.77 22.10 7.22
C TRP A 167 -8.85 23.29 7.02
N GLN A 168 -9.43 24.40 6.58
CA GLN A 168 -8.77 25.70 6.47
C GLN A 168 -9.17 26.54 7.69
N GLY A 169 -8.23 26.82 8.59
CA GLY A 169 -8.47 27.66 9.76
C GLY A 169 -7.34 27.62 10.79
N ARG A 170 -7.26 28.65 11.66
CA ARG A 170 -6.31 28.68 12.78
C ARG A 170 -6.72 27.66 13.85
N GLY A 171 -5.82 26.71 14.10
CA GLY A 171 -6.03 25.66 15.10
C GLY A 171 -7.01 24.59 14.60
N ASN A 172 -6.70 23.33 14.78
CA ASN A 172 -7.41 22.09 14.40
C ASN A 172 -8.95 22.05 14.58
N ARG A 173 -9.66 23.13 14.31
CA ARG A 173 -11.13 23.21 14.39
C ARG A 173 -11.73 23.20 12.99
N PRO A 174 -12.82 22.43 12.77
CA PRO A 174 -13.51 22.44 11.48
C PRO A 174 -14.03 23.83 11.17
N ASN A 175 -13.78 24.28 9.95
CA ASN A 175 -14.57 25.38 9.40
C ASN A 175 -15.85 24.74 8.81
N PRO A 176 -17.03 24.96 9.41
CA PRO A 176 -18.26 24.34 8.94
C PRO A 176 -18.67 24.77 7.53
N THR A 177 -18.00 25.79 6.96
CA THR A 177 -18.24 26.29 5.60
C THR A 177 -17.20 25.81 4.59
N SER A 178 -16.14 25.08 5.01
CA SER A 178 -15.17 24.53 4.08
C SER A 178 -15.77 23.29 3.40
N PRO A 179 -15.96 23.30 2.08
CA PRO A 179 -16.37 22.11 1.39
C PRO A 179 -15.27 21.05 1.51
N VAL A 180 -15.65 19.85 1.91
CA VAL A 180 -14.76 18.67 1.93
C VAL A 180 -14.40 18.24 0.48
N ASP A 181 -14.97 18.91 -0.50
CA ASP A 181 -14.96 18.59 -1.93
C ASP A 181 -14.23 19.67 -2.77
N SER A 182 -13.10 20.09 -2.40
CA SER A 182 -12.27 20.90 -3.30
C SER A 182 -11.03 20.12 -3.76
#